data_eaa5bbf0b7b5f86decff8f3d34c3e636
#
_entry.id   eaa5bbf0b7b5f86decff8f3d34c3e636
#
_cell.length_a   1.000
_cell.length_b   1.000
_cell.length_c   1.000
_cell.angle_alpha   90.00
_cell.angle_beta   90.00
_cell.angle_gamma   90.00
#
_symmetry.space_group_name_H-M   'P 1'
#
loop_
_entity.id
_entity.type
_entity.pdbx_description
1 polymer ?
#
loop_
_entity_poly.entity_id
_entity_poly.type
_entity_poly.pdbx_seq_one_letter_code
_entity_poly.pdbx_strand_id
1 'polypeptide(L)'
;MCRKIRFKKFNKVYSDVGVMVVDKDNILLAYLAGAIDSDGSISIKRSTYGRRKLKDRVSPMYYPRISLRQISPIIPTLLKEAFGGVIYIGKPSAKKGKMLYGYEATNLIGERAIRQLLPYLRLKKRQAEIILELQEIRKSGRDGHRVGYQKNRWGKYTMFQKAVISDETLKKMLDLYLEIRKLNDTRYDKLHWPQDLPLPEGVQ
;
A
#
# COMPACT_ATOMS: atom_id res chain seq x y z
N MET A 1 3.69 -4.15 -31.98
CA MET A 1 2.22 -3.97 -32.05
C MET A 1 1.57 -4.62 -30.84
N CYS A 2 1.22 -3.85 -29.81
CA CYS A 2 0.70 -4.37 -28.54
C CYS A 2 -0.83 -4.34 -28.61
N ARG A 3 -1.48 -5.50 -28.68
CA ARG A 3 -2.94 -5.59 -28.69
C ARG A 3 -3.48 -5.24 -27.32
N LYS A 4 -4.27 -4.17 -27.22
CA LYS A 4 -5.07 -3.82 -26.04
C LYS A 4 -6.14 -4.91 -25.82
N ILE A 5 -5.98 -5.71 -24.77
CA ILE A 5 -7.02 -6.62 -24.31
C ILE A 5 -8.09 -5.77 -23.62
N ARG A 6 -9.26 -5.60 -24.25
CA ARG A 6 -10.45 -5.01 -23.63
C ARG A 6 -11.15 -6.10 -22.81
N PHE A 7 -11.20 -5.92 -21.50
CA PHE A 7 -12.09 -6.72 -20.67
C PHE A 7 -13.54 -6.35 -20.97
N LYS A 8 -14.31 -7.30 -21.55
CA LYS A 8 -15.76 -7.17 -21.68
C LYS A 8 -16.41 -7.39 -20.31
N LYS A 9 -17.33 -6.49 -19.93
CA LYS A 9 -18.26 -6.71 -18.81
C LYS A 9 -19.00 -8.04 -19.05
N PHE A 10 -18.79 -9.02 -18.17
CA PHE A 10 -19.54 -10.28 -18.23
C PHE A 10 -20.87 -10.11 -17.52
N ASN A 11 -21.95 -10.41 -18.24
CA ASN A 11 -23.32 -10.49 -17.75
C ASN A 11 -23.46 -11.65 -16.76
N LYS A 12 -24.23 -11.43 -15.69
CA LYS A 12 -24.70 -12.47 -14.77
C LYS A 12 -25.42 -13.58 -15.55
N VAL A 13 -24.91 -14.79 -15.49
CA VAL A 13 -25.64 -15.98 -15.89
C VAL A 13 -26.20 -16.60 -14.60
N TYR A 14 -27.51 -16.61 -14.46
CA TYR A 14 -28.20 -17.34 -13.41
C TYR A 14 -28.26 -18.82 -13.80
N SER A 15 -27.81 -19.70 -12.92
CA SER A 15 -28.11 -21.14 -13.01
C SER A 15 -28.76 -21.58 -11.70
N ASP A 16 -29.93 -22.21 -11.83
CA ASP A 16 -30.83 -22.70 -10.76
C ASP A 16 -30.32 -23.96 -10.03
N VAL A 17 -29.06 -24.22 -10.03
CA VAL A 17 -28.46 -25.31 -9.28
C VAL A 17 -27.47 -24.68 -8.29
N GLY A 18 -27.64 -24.96 -6.98
CA GLY A 18 -26.94 -24.35 -5.86
C GLY A 18 -25.39 -24.52 -5.85
N VAL A 19 -24.77 -24.23 -6.96
CA VAL A 19 -23.32 -24.09 -7.10
C VAL A 19 -22.98 -22.67 -6.63
N MET A 20 -22.20 -22.54 -5.57
CA MET A 20 -21.57 -21.29 -5.20
C MET A 20 -20.87 -20.73 -6.44
N VAL A 21 -21.45 -19.71 -7.08
CA VAL A 21 -20.78 -18.95 -8.13
C VAL A 21 -19.71 -18.13 -7.42
N VAL A 22 -18.53 -18.67 -7.34
CA VAL A 22 -17.38 -17.92 -6.83
C VAL A 22 -17.05 -16.88 -7.87
N ASP A 23 -17.26 -15.62 -7.53
CA ASP A 23 -16.95 -14.48 -8.38
C ASP A 23 -15.45 -14.52 -8.73
N LYS A 24 -15.15 -14.53 -10.03
CA LYS A 24 -13.76 -14.60 -10.52
C LYS A 24 -12.89 -13.45 -9.99
N ASP A 25 -13.52 -12.29 -9.74
CA ASP A 25 -12.84 -11.13 -9.18
C ASP A 25 -12.43 -11.41 -7.72
N ASN A 26 -13.27 -12.10 -6.95
CA ASN A 26 -12.96 -12.48 -5.57
C ASN A 26 -11.85 -13.54 -5.49
N ILE A 27 -11.80 -14.48 -6.44
CA ILE A 27 -10.70 -15.46 -6.52
C ILE A 27 -9.38 -14.74 -6.81
N LEU A 28 -9.36 -13.81 -7.74
CA LEU A 28 -8.16 -13.04 -8.07
C LEU A 28 -7.70 -12.21 -6.87
N LEU A 29 -8.61 -11.54 -6.17
CA LEU A 29 -8.30 -10.75 -4.98
C LEU A 29 -7.73 -11.63 -3.87
N ALA A 30 -8.30 -12.81 -3.61
CA ALA A 30 -7.80 -13.76 -2.63
C ALA A 30 -6.38 -14.26 -3.00
N TYR A 31 -6.14 -14.57 -4.27
CA TYR A 31 -4.82 -14.98 -4.76
C TYR A 31 -3.77 -13.87 -4.59
N LEU A 32 -4.12 -12.63 -4.96
CA LEU A 32 -3.23 -11.48 -4.81
C LEU A 32 -2.98 -11.14 -3.34
N ALA A 33 -3.99 -11.29 -2.48
CA ALA A 33 -3.83 -11.12 -1.03
C ALA A 33 -2.85 -12.16 -0.46
N GLY A 34 -2.97 -13.43 -0.86
CA GLY A 34 -2.03 -14.47 -0.46
C GLY A 34 -0.59 -14.18 -0.92
N ALA A 35 -0.42 -13.64 -2.12
CA ALA A 35 0.90 -13.22 -2.62
C ALA A 35 1.47 -12.04 -1.81
N ILE A 36 0.62 -11.09 -1.39
CA ILE A 36 1.04 -9.99 -0.50
C ILE A 36 1.34 -10.50 0.89
N ASP A 37 0.56 -11.45 1.42
CA ASP A 37 0.82 -12.05 2.72
C ASP A 37 2.16 -12.79 2.77
N SER A 38 2.56 -13.47 1.69
CA SER A 38 3.86 -14.16 1.62
C SER A 38 5.01 -13.18 1.35
N ASP A 39 5.10 -12.64 0.15
CA ASP A 39 6.28 -11.93 -0.36
C ASP A 39 6.11 -10.40 -0.39
N GLY A 40 4.89 -9.91 -0.12
CA GLY A 40 4.58 -8.49 -0.15
C GLY A 40 4.97 -7.75 1.13
N SER A 41 4.82 -6.44 1.08
CA SER A 41 4.96 -5.55 2.24
C SER A 41 3.89 -4.49 2.21
N ILE A 42 3.18 -4.34 3.32
CA ILE A 42 2.27 -3.23 3.60
C ILE A 42 2.97 -2.33 4.62
N SER A 43 3.17 -1.06 4.28
CA SER A 43 3.96 -0.15 5.10
C SER A 43 3.52 1.30 4.95
N ILE A 44 3.90 2.12 5.92
CA ILE A 44 3.79 3.59 5.83
C ILE A 44 5.14 4.12 5.37
N LYS A 45 5.13 4.87 4.28
CA LYS A 45 6.31 5.60 3.84
C LYS A 45 6.32 6.98 4.47
N ARG A 46 7.41 7.31 5.16
CA ARG A 46 7.66 8.64 5.71
C ARG A 46 8.51 9.42 4.73
N SER A 47 7.98 10.51 4.19
CA SER A 47 8.74 11.41 3.34
C SER A 47 9.20 12.62 4.14
N THR A 48 10.49 12.82 4.15
CA THR A 48 11.12 14.06 4.63
C THR A 48 11.40 15.02 3.47
N TYR A 49 10.63 14.89 2.38
CA TYR A 49 10.82 15.67 1.16
C TYR A 49 10.73 17.17 1.49
N GLY A 50 11.84 17.85 1.38
CA GLY A 50 11.90 19.28 1.63
C GLY A 50 13.22 19.79 2.20
N ARG A 51 14.10 18.92 2.72
CA ARG A 51 15.37 19.38 3.30
C ARG A 51 16.29 20.13 2.31
N ARG A 52 16.12 19.94 1.00
CA ARG A 52 16.96 20.61 -0.01
C ARG A 52 16.29 21.74 -0.79
N LYS A 53 14.95 21.81 -0.86
CA LYS A 53 14.25 22.80 -1.71
C LYS A 53 13.19 23.65 -1.01
N LEU A 54 12.71 23.25 0.17
CA LEU A 54 11.71 24.01 0.93
C LEU A 54 12.18 24.05 2.39
N LYS A 55 12.95 25.08 2.74
CA LYS A 55 13.46 25.33 4.11
C LYS A 55 12.33 25.38 5.16
N ASP A 56 11.08 25.48 4.73
CA ASP A 56 9.91 25.74 5.59
C ASP A 56 8.98 24.53 5.81
N ARG A 57 9.32 23.32 5.33
CA ARG A 57 8.51 22.14 5.63
C ARG A 57 8.95 21.49 6.94
N VAL A 58 8.25 21.84 8.02
CA VAL A 58 8.55 21.38 9.37
C VAL A 58 8.02 19.96 9.64
N SER A 59 6.95 19.52 8.92
CA SER A 59 6.29 18.25 9.22
C SER A 59 6.55 17.15 8.18
N PRO A 60 6.83 15.92 8.61
CA PRO A 60 6.95 14.78 7.71
C PRO A 60 5.59 14.41 7.11
N MET A 61 5.60 13.88 5.89
CA MET A 61 4.41 13.30 5.28
C MET A 61 4.44 11.77 5.43
N TYR A 62 3.32 11.22 5.88
CA TYR A 62 3.09 9.78 6.00
C TYR A 62 2.09 9.34 4.94
N TYR A 63 2.39 8.27 4.20
CA TYR A 63 1.49 7.77 3.16
C TYR A 63 1.59 6.25 2.99
N PRO A 64 0.48 5.60 2.59
CA PRO A 64 0.43 4.17 2.40
C PRO A 64 1.36 3.72 1.29
N ARG A 65 1.91 2.55 1.48
CA ARG A 65 2.68 1.84 0.48
C ARG A 65 2.38 0.35 0.57
N ILE A 66 2.03 -0.23 -0.57
CA ILE A 66 2.00 -1.67 -0.78
C ILE A 66 3.02 -2.01 -1.86
N SER A 67 3.82 -3.03 -1.62
CA SER A 67 4.87 -3.44 -2.56
C SER A 67 5.09 -4.95 -2.52
N LEU A 68 5.58 -5.49 -3.64
CA LEU A 68 5.94 -6.90 -3.77
C LEU A 68 7.14 -7.01 -4.70
N ARG A 69 8.05 -7.95 -4.44
CA ARG A 69 9.19 -8.23 -5.31
C ARG A 69 9.30 -9.73 -5.53
N GLN A 70 9.37 -10.14 -6.79
CA GLN A 70 9.52 -11.55 -7.18
C GLN A 70 10.43 -11.72 -8.40
N ILE A 71 10.92 -12.95 -8.61
CA ILE A 71 11.69 -13.29 -9.79
C ILE A 71 10.79 -13.34 -11.02
N SER A 72 9.53 -13.79 -10.85
CA SER A 72 8.53 -13.81 -11.91
C SER A 72 7.82 -12.46 -12.04
N PRO A 73 7.60 -11.95 -13.26
CA PRO A 73 6.83 -10.73 -13.48
C PRO A 73 5.32 -10.92 -13.35
N ILE A 74 4.82 -12.16 -13.24
CA ILE A 74 3.38 -12.48 -13.36
C ILE A 74 2.58 -11.74 -12.26
N ILE A 75 2.89 -11.97 -10.98
CA ILE A 75 2.13 -11.37 -9.88
C ILE A 75 2.28 -9.83 -9.83
N PRO A 76 3.48 -9.25 -9.99
CA PRO A 76 3.62 -7.81 -10.15
C PRO A 76 2.75 -7.22 -11.27
N THR A 77 2.62 -7.93 -12.40
CA THR A 77 1.79 -7.49 -13.53
C THR A 77 0.29 -7.54 -13.17
N LEU A 78 -0.17 -8.65 -12.58
CA LEU A 78 -1.55 -8.79 -12.12
C LEU A 78 -1.93 -7.71 -11.07
N LEU A 79 -1.05 -7.41 -10.13
CA LEU A 79 -1.26 -6.33 -9.15
C LEU A 79 -1.40 -4.97 -9.83
N LYS A 80 -0.56 -4.68 -10.83
CA LYS A 80 -0.66 -3.43 -11.59
C LYS A 80 -1.93 -3.36 -12.43
N GLU A 81 -2.37 -4.45 -13.03
CA GLU A 81 -3.60 -4.52 -13.82
C GLU A 81 -4.84 -4.34 -12.93
N ALA A 82 -4.85 -4.97 -11.75
CA ALA A 82 -5.96 -4.89 -10.80
C ALA A 82 -6.09 -3.52 -10.13
N PHE A 83 -4.98 -2.95 -9.67
CA PHE A 83 -5.01 -1.77 -8.80
C PHE A 83 -4.35 -0.52 -9.40
N GLY A 84 -3.56 -0.66 -10.46
CA GLY A 84 -2.67 0.38 -10.93
C GLY A 84 -1.33 0.36 -10.17
N GLY A 85 -0.58 1.45 -10.19
CA GLY A 85 0.74 1.52 -9.58
C GLY A 85 1.87 1.35 -10.59
N VAL A 86 3.07 1.05 -10.10
CA VAL A 86 4.29 1.01 -10.90
C VAL A 86 4.97 -0.35 -10.80
N ILE A 87 5.44 -0.85 -11.93
CA ILE A 87 6.37 -2.00 -12.00
C ILE A 87 7.77 -1.44 -12.25
N TYR A 88 8.74 -1.97 -11.57
CA TYR A 88 10.15 -1.68 -11.78
C TYR A 88 10.97 -2.98 -11.78
N ILE A 89 12.12 -2.92 -12.45
CA ILE A 89 13.07 -4.02 -12.46
C ILE A 89 14.21 -3.64 -11.52
N GLY A 90 14.35 -4.42 -10.46
CA GLY A 90 15.41 -4.25 -9.48
C GLY A 90 16.67 -5.01 -9.88
N LYS A 91 17.84 -4.40 -9.63
CA LYS A 91 19.11 -5.12 -9.77
C LYS A 91 19.19 -6.22 -8.70
N PRO A 92 19.77 -7.36 -9.02
CA PRO A 92 19.99 -8.40 -8.03
C PRO A 92 20.95 -7.89 -6.93
N SER A 93 20.72 -8.33 -5.71
CA SER A 93 21.57 -7.98 -4.56
C SER A 93 22.98 -8.59 -4.64
N ALA A 94 23.17 -9.64 -5.43
CA ALA A 94 24.45 -10.31 -5.67
C ALA A 94 24.85 -10.22 -7.14
N LYS A 95 26.16 -10.25 -7.44
CA LYS A 95 26.70 -10.20 -8.83
C LYS A 95 26.12 -11.25 -9.78
N LYS A 96 25.71 -12.41 -9.26
CA LYS A 96 25.07 -13.53 -10.01
C LYS A 96 23.59 -13.70 -9.68
N GLY A 97 22.96 -12.73 -9.01
CA GLY A 97 21.55 -12.81 -8.62
C GLY A 97 20.60 -12.69 -9.81
N LYS A 98 19.39 -13.27 -9.67
CA LYS A 98 18.32 -13.12 -10.66
C LYS A 98 17.71 -11.73 -10.60
N MET A 99 17.24 -11.22 -11.74
CA MET A 99 16.50 -9.97 -11.81
C MET A 99 15.20 -10.10 -11.02
N LEU A 100 14.83 -9.04 -10.31
CA LEU A 100 13.61 -8.98 -9.52
C LEU A 100 12.63 -7.98 -10.14
N TYR A 101 11.41 -8.44 -10.36
CA TYR A 101 10.30 -7.59 -10.77
C TYR A 101 9.60 -7.08 -9.51
N GLY A 102 9.58 -5.76 -9.35
CA GLY A 102 8.94 -5.10 -8.22
C GLY A 102 7.65 -4.42 -8.63
N TYR A 103 6.63 -4.55 -7.79
CA TYR A 103 5.41 -3.76 -7.83
C TYR A 103 5.42 -2.78 -6.65
N GLU A 104 4.98 -1.56 -6.90
CA GLU A 104 4.76 -0.57 -5.85
C GLU A 104 3.51 0.27 -6.15
N ALA A 105 2.63 0.39 -5.16
CA ALA A 105 1.55 1.35 -5.17
C ALA A 105 1.57 2.19 -3.89
N THR A 106 1.40 3.50 -4.04
CA THR A 106 1.46 4.46 -2.93
C THR A 106 0.25 5.38 -2.94
N ASN A 107 0.05 6.13 -1.86
CA ASN A 107 -1.03 7.10 -1.72
C ASN A 107 -2.42 6.48 -1.97
N LEU A 108 -3.27 7.15 -2.76
CA LEU A 108 -4.63 6.71 -3.07
C LEU A 108 -4.71 5.36 -3.79
N ILE A 109 -3.72 5.06 -4.64
CA ILE A 109 -3.67 3.76 -5.33
C ILE A 109 -3.37 2.66 -4.31
N GLY A 110 -2.40 2.89 -3.43
CA GLY A 110 -2.07 1.95 -2.35
C GLY A 110 -3.24 1.76 -1.37
N GLU A 111 -3.95 2.83 -0.99
CA GLU A 111 -5.15 2.74 -0.16
C GLU A 111 -6.24 1.88 -0.82
N ARG A 112 -6.53 2.14 -2.11
CA ARG A 112 -7.55 1.38 -2.86
C ARG A 112 -7.21 -0.10 -2.93
N ALA A 113 -5.96 -0.43 -3.23
CA ALA A 113 -5.49 -1.81 -3.26
C ALA A 113 -5.66 -2.50 -1.89
N ILE A 114 -5.25 -1.83 -0.82
CA ILE A 114 -5.35 -2.35 0.55
C ILE A 114 -6.81 -2.57 0.96
N ARG A 115 -7.73 -1.64 0.65
CA ARG A 115 -9.17 -1.81 0.94
C ARG A 115 -9.77 -3.05 0.27
N GLN A 116 -9.40 -3.32 -0.98
CA GLN A 116 -9.92 -4.47 -1.71
C GLN A 116 -9.29 -5.78 -1.26
N LEU A 117 -8.02 -5.77 -0.85
CA LEU A 117 -7.31 -6.95 -0.37
C LEU A 117 -7.63 -7.31 1.09
N LEU A 118 -8.02 -6.33 1.92
CA LEU A 118 -8.23 -6.50 3.37
C LEU A 118 -9.10 -7.70 3.76
N PRO A 119 -10.24 -8.01 3.10
CA PRO A 119 -11.06 -9.16 3.46
C PRO A 119 -10.35 -10.51 3.30
N TYR A 120 -9.32 -10.56 2.46
CA TYR A 120 -8.59 -11.77 2.09
C TYR A 120 -7.22 -11.89 2.76
N LEU A 121 -6.71 -10.81 3.36
CA LEU A 121 -5.44 -10.82 4.09
C LEU A 121 -5.57 -11.60 5.40
N ARG A 122 -4.58 -12.42 5.72
CA ARG A 122 -4.49 -13.20 6.96
C ARG A 122 -3.30 -12.73 7.82
N LEU A 123 -2.10 -12.78 7.27
CA LEU A 123 -0.87 -12.44 8.01
C LEU A 123 -0.67 -10.93 8.15
N LYS A 124 -1.01 -10.14 7.13
CA LYS A 124 -0.79 -8.69 7.10
C LYS A 124 -2.06 -7.87 7.29
N LYS A 125 -3.11 -8.50 7.88
CA LYS A 125 -4.40 -7.84 8.13
C LYS A 125 -4.22 -6.61 9.03
N ARG A 126 -3.48 -6.72 10.14
CA ARG A 126 -3.25 -5.60 11.06
C ARG A 126 -2.50 -4.45 10.39
N GLN A 127 -1.50 -4.73 9.56
CA GLN A 127 -0.80 -3.70 8.80
C GLN A 127 -1.74 -2.97 7.83
N ALA A 128 -2.68 -3.69 7.20
CA ALA A 128 -3.68 -3.10 6.32
C ALA A 128 -4.65 -2.19 7.09
N GLU A 129 -5.12 -2.60 8.26
CA GLU A 129 -5.97 -1.80 9.14
C GLU A 129 -5.29 -0.50 9.57
N ILE A 130 -4.03 -0.56 10.00
CA ILE A 130 -3.23 0.62 10.35
C ILE A 130 -3.14 1.61 9.18
N ILE A 131 -3.00 1.13 7.96
CA ILE A 131 -2.99 1.99 6.77
C ILE A 131 -4.33 2.71 6.59
N LEU A 132 -5.44 2.02 6.80
CA LEU A 132 -6.76 2.63 6.66
C LEU A 132 -7.01 3.66 7.78
N GLU A 133 -6.61 3.36 9.00
CA GLU A 133 -6.65 4.29 10.13
C GLU A 133 -5.81 5.56 9.84
N LEU A 134 -4.59 5.40 9.33
CA LEU A 134 -3.78 6.53 8.88
C LEU A 134 -4.51 7.40 7.85
N GLN A 135 -5.24 6.79 6.93
CA GLN A 135 -5.96 7.55 5.91
C GLN A 135 -7.16 8.30 6.46
N GLU A 136 -7.88 7.73 7.42
CA GLU A 136 -8.96 8.45 8.10
C GLU A 136 -8.42 9.64 8.91
N ILE A 137 -7.31 9.47 9.65
CA ILE A 137 -6.64 10.57 10.35
C ILE A 137 -6.18 11.65 9.35
N ARG A 138 -5.68 11.27 8.18
CA ARG A 138 -5.27 12.23 7.14
C ARG A 138 -6.45 12.97 6.51
N LYS A 139 -7.64 12.38 6.48
CA LYS A 139 -8.85 13.03 5.97
C LYS A 139 -9.43 13.99 6.99
N SER A 140 -9.54 13.56 8.27
CA SER A 140 -10.11 14.33 9.36
C SER A 140 -9.17 15.41 9.93
N GLY A 141 -7.86 15.11 9.98
CA GLY A 141 -6.86 15.96 10.62
C GLY A 141 -6.36 17.14 9.78
N ARG A 142 -7.17 17.63 8.85
CA ARG A 142 -6.88 18.87 8.11
C ARG A 142 -7.55 20.03 8.81
N ASP A 143 -6.88 20.58 9.81
CA ASP A 143 -7.42 21.66 10.67
C ASP A 143 -7.49 23.04 9.98
N GLY A 144 -7.29 23.10 8.68
CA GLY A 144 -7.37 24.34 7.91
C GLY A 144 -6.37 24.38 6.74
N HIS A 145 -6.40 25.50 6.03
CA HIS A 145 -5.47 25.77 4.94
C HIS A 145 -4.68 27.03 5.24
N ARG A 146 -3.36 26.92 5.27
CA ARG A 146 -2.48 28.09 5.27
C ARG A 146 -2.35 28.56 3.82
N VAL A 147 -2.85 29.74 3.55
CA VAL A 147 -2.67 30.42 2.28
C VAL A 147 -1.32 31.13 2.29
N GLY A 148 -0.56 30.97 1.25
CA GLY A 148 0.71 31.66 1.06
C GLY A 148 0.98 31.95 -0.41
N TYR A 149 1.95 32.81 -0.67
CA TYR A 149 2.37 33.15 -2.01
C TYR A 149 3.81 32.67 -2.23
N GLN A 150 4.05 32.00 -3.33
CA GLN A 150 5.37 31.52 -3.71
C GLN A 150 5.72 32.04 -5.10
N LYS A 151 6.94 32.57 -5.24
CA LYS A 151 7.49 32.99 -6.52
C LYS A 151 7.88 31.75 -7.34
N ASN A 152 7.32 31.59 -8.53
CA ASN A 152 7.68 30.51 -9.43
C ASN A 152 9.03 30.79 -10.13
N ARG A 153 9.51 29.83 -10.93
CA ARG A 153 10.79 29.97 -11.65
C ARG A 153 10.83 31.12 -12.66
N TRP A 154 9.67 31.64 -13.05
CA TRP A 154 9.53 32.80 -13.94
C TRP A 154 9.31 34.12 -13.20
N GLY A 155 9.50 34.14 -11.88
CA GLY A 155 9.35 35.33 -11.06
C GLY A 155 7.91 35.74 -10.73
N LYS A 156 6.89 35.02 -11.19
CA LYS A 156 5.48 35.28 -10.89
C LYS A 156 5.09 34.70 -9.54
N TYR A 157 4.32 35.43 -8.74
CA TYR A 157 3.74 34.92 -7.50
C TYR A 157 2.56 34.03 -7.82
N THR A 158 2.57 32.84 -7.28
CA THR A 158 1.44 31.90 -7.32
C THR A 158 0.96 31.63 -5.91
N MET A 159 -0.36 31.68 -5.72
CA MET A 159 -0.98 31.33 -4.45
C MET A 159 -0.92 29.83 -4.24
N PHE A 160 -0.55 29.41 -3.06
CA PHE A 160 -0.66 28.00 -2.65
C PHE A 160 -1.50 27.88 -1.39
N GLN A 161 -2.26 26.80 -1.31
CA GLN A 161 -2.97 26.39 -0.10
C GLN A 161 -2.27 25.18 0.48
N LYS A 162 -1.88 25.26 1.74
CA LYS A 162 -1.25 24.17 2.47
C LYS A 162 -2.17 23.75 3.62
N ALA A 163 -2.52 22.46 3.66
CA ALA A 163 -3.23 21.93 4.81
C ALA A 163 -2.34 22.07 6.06
N VAL A 164 -2.89 22.62 7.10
CA VAL A 164 -2.28 22.65 8.43
C VAL A 164 -2.67 21.38 9.13
N ILE A 165 -1.71 20.68 9.70
CA ILE A 165 -1.92 19.46 10.48
C ILE A 165 -1.46 19.78 11.90
N SER A 166 -2.31 19.51 12.88
CA SER A 166 -2.00 19.74 14.30
C SER A 166 -0.87 18.79 14.76
N ASP A 167 -0.17 19.20 15.81
CA ASP A 167 0.89 18.37 16.41
C ASP A 167 0.33 17.06 16.98
N GLU A 168 -0.90 17.08 17.52
CA GLU A 168 -1.59 15.88 17.95
C GLU A 168 -1.84 14.89 16.81
N THR A 169 -2.31 15.39 15.66
CA THR A 169 -2.52 14.58 14.46
C THR A 169 -1.19 14.02 13.95
N LEU A 170 -0.12 14.81 13.97
CA LEU A 170 1.22 14.34 13.59
C LEU A 170 1.73 13.27 14.53
N LYS A 171 1.48 13.38 15.83
CA LYS A 171 1.82 12.37 16.82
C LYS A 171 1.09 11.06 16.54
N LYS A 172 -0.23 11.10 16.34
CA LYS A 172 -1.02 9.90 15.97
C LYS A 172 -0.48 9.21 14.72
N MET A 173 -0.13 9.98 13.67
CA MET A 173 0.47 9.42 12.46
C MET A 173 1.85 8.80 12.71
N LEU A 174 2.65 9.38 13.61
CA LEU A 174 3.95 8.85 14.01
C LEU A 174 3.78 7.53 14.77
N ASP A 175 2.81 7.45 15.67
CA ASP A 175 2.54 6.24 16.46
C ASP A 175 2.14 5.08 15.55
N LEU A 176 1.24 5.29 14.59
CA LEU A 176 0.89 4.29 13.57
C LEU A 176 2.09 3.89 12.69
N TYR A 177 2.95 4.85 12.34
CA TYR A 177 4.17 4.56 11.61
C TYR A 177 5.14 3.68 12.41
N LEU A 178 5.26 3.90 13.71
CA LEU A 178 6.11 3.08 14.58
C LEU A 178 5.50 1.70 14.81
N GLU A 179 4.18 1.60 14.97
CA GLU A 179 3.47 0.33 15.09
C GLU A 179 3.68 -0.55 13.86
N ILE A 180 3.41 -0.04 12.66
CA ILE A 180 3.59 -0.82 11.43
C ILE A 180 5.04 -1.21 11.18
N ARG A 181 6.00 -0.40 11.66
CA ARG A 181 7.41 -0.77 11.60
C ARG A 181 7.74 -1.94 12.50
N LYS A 182 7.20 -1.99 13.72
CA LYS A 182 7.36 -3.12 14.64
C LYS A 182 6.78 -4.40 14.02
N LEU A 183 5.58 -4.32 13.43
CA LEU A 183 4.94 -5.46 12.75
C LEU A 183 5.72 -5.95 11.52
N ASN A 184 6.45 -5.07 10.85
CA ASN A 184 7.26 -5.41 9.68
C ASN A 184 8.72 -5.76 10.04
N ASP A 185 9.13 -5.61 11.30
CA ASP A 185 10.45 -6.00 11.75
C ASP A 185 10.45 -7.52 11.97
N THR A 186 10.84 -8.23 10.93
CA THR A 186 10.70 -9.67 10.72
C THR A 186 11.69 -10.52 11.54
N ARG A 187 11.93 -10.18 12.76
CA ARG A 187 12.39 -11.20 13.68
C ARG A 187 11.13 -11.98 14.07
N TYR A 188 11.05 -13.20 13.57
CA TYR A 188 9.95 -14.14 13.84
C TYR A 188 9.65 -14.16 15.34
N ASP A 189 8.77 -13.29 15.76
CA ASP A 189 8.27 -13.25 17.11
C ASP A 189 6.96 -14.03 17.14
N LYS A 190 6.85 -15.02 18.03
CA LYS A 190 5.64 -15.83 18.26
C LYS A 190 4.38 -14.97 18.45
N LEU A 191 4.54 -13.70 18.77
CA LEU A 191 3.51 -12.67 18.92
C LEU A 191 2.70 -12.35 17.64
N HIS A 192 3.18 -12.75 16.47
CA HIS A 192 2.53 -12.42 15.18
C HIS A 192 1.75 -13.58 14.55
N TRP A 193 1.72 -14.75 15.23
CA TRP A 193 0.89 -15.84 14.77
C TRP A 193 -0.59 -15.51 14.99
N PRO A 194 -1.46 -15.63 13.98
CA PRO A 194 -2.89 -15.39 14.15
C PRO A 194 -3.44 -16.31 15.24
N GLN A 195 -4.08 -15.73 16.25
CA GLN A 195 -4.56 -16.49 17.42
C GLN A 195 -5.68 -17.46 17.07
N ASP A 196 -6.30 -17.28 15.91
CA ASP A 196 -7.35 -18.14 15.35
C ASP A 196 -6.81 -19.36 14.57
N LEU A 197 -5.49 -19.46 14.39
CA LEU A 197 -4.86 -20.60 13.73
C LEU A 197 -4.10 -21.47 14.73
N PRO A 198 -4.20 -22.83 14.62
CA PRO A 198 -3.38 -23.71 15.43
C PRO A 198 -1.90 -23.50 15.10
N LEU A 199 -1.05 -23.49 16.13
CA LEU A 199 0.40 -23.43 15.92
C LEU A 199 0.84 -24.67 15.15
N PRO A 200 1.77 -24.53 14.17
CA PRO A 200 2.35 -25.67 13.50
C PRO A 200 3.02 -26.62 14.52
N GLU A 201 2.85 -27.91 14.33
CA GLU A 201 3.50 -28.92 15.16
C GLU A 201 5.01 -28.70 15.13
N GLY A 202 5.63 -28.60 16.32
CA GLY A 202 7.09 -28.42 16.47
C GLY A 202 7.56 -26.97 16.73
N VAL A 203 6.67 -25.99 16.80
CA VAL A 203 7.01 -24.61 17.24
C VAL A 203 6.68 -24.48 18.74
N GLN A 204 7.64 -24.76 19.60
CA GLN A 204 7.60 -24.44 21.03
C GLN A 204 8.20 -23.08 21.32
#